data_1d1e8f377bf228399fe88a2d1e696ab9
#
_entry.id   1d1e8f377bf228399fe88a2d1e696ab9
#
_cell.length_a   1.000
_cell.length_b   1.000
_cell.length_c   1.000
_cell.angle_alpha   90.00
_cell.angle_beta   90.00
_cell.angle_gamma   90.00
#
_symmetry.space_group_name_H-M   'P 1'
#
loop_
_entity.id
_entity.type
_entity.pdbx_description
1 polymer ?
#
loop_
_entity_poly.entity_id
_entity_poly.type
_entity_poly.pdbx_seq_one_letter_code
_entity_poly.pdbx_strand_id
1 'polypeptide(L)'
;DGFKKQPIGLGPYKFVSHAPGIELVMEAFEGYWRKMPSVKRLVFKSVPEATTRAAMLKRGEVDVAYLLDVPQAQEVKRDPTLKLAFSGGIAIFFLDFLDQWDPKSPCADQRVRLAANYAIDRRALSEAETLGASKPAGSLVPRAFEFALPIEPYPFDPKKAKQLLAEAGHAGGFRLTF
;
A
#
# COMPACT_ATOMS: atom_id res chain seq x y z
N ASP A 1 19.78 -11.35 24.82
CA ASP A 1 18.40 -11.47 24.33
C ASP A 1 17.31 -10.77 25.16
N GLY A 2 17.67 -9.91 26.12
CA GLY A 2 16.72 -9.14 26.93
C GLY A 2 15.88 -8.18 26.12
N PHE A 3 16.44 -7.56 25.07
CA PHE A 3 15.73 -6.63 24.19
C PHE A 3 14.51 -7.27 23.47
N LYS A 4 14.58 -8.54 23.11
CA LYS A 4 13.44 -9.25 22.50
C LYS A 4 12.26 -9.41 23.44
N LYS A 5 12.51 -9.45 24.75
CA LYS A 5 11.46 -9.60 25.79
C LYS A 5 10.98 -8.27 26.35
N GLN A 6 11.86 -7.30 26.42
CA GLN A 6 11.58 -5.96 26.95
C GLN A 6 12.26 -4.91 26.04
N PRO A 7 11.66 -4.58 24.90
CA PRO A 7 12.21 -3.59 23.99
C PRO A 7 12.22 -2.21 24.63
N ILE A 8 13.34 -1.50 24.50
CA ILE A 8 13.52 -0.12 24.95
C ILE A 8 13.71 0.74 23.71
N GLY A 9 12.98 1.84 23.62
CA GLY A 9 13.03 2.76 22.49
C GLY A 9 13.01 4.23 22.94
N LEU A 10 13.12 5.13 21.96
CA LEU A 10 13.07 6.59 22.18
C LEU A 10 11.68 7.20 21.95
N GLY A 11 10.68 6.35 21.74
CA GLY A 11 9.31 6.75 21.43
C GLY A 11 8.51 7.24 22.64
N PRO A 12 7.33 7.82 22.41
CA PRO A 12 6.45 8.35 23.48
C PRO A 12 5.72 7.26 24.27
N TYR A 13 5.87 6.00 23.91
CA TYR A 13 5.25 4.86 24.59
C TYR A 13 6.31 3.86 25.01
N LYS A 14 6.13 3.28 26.19
CA LYS A 14 6.91 2.16 26.71
C LYS A 14 6.16 0.85 26.55
N PHE A 15 6.91 -0.21 26.35
CA PHE A 15 6.40 -1.58 26.28
C PHE A 15 5.82 -2.02 27.63
N VAL A 16 4.68 -2.71 27.61
CA VAL A 16 4.07 -3.35 28.79
C VAL A 16 4.06 -4.86 28.62
N SER A 17 3.43 -5.38 27.57
CA SER A 17 3.34 -6.81 27.33
C SER A 17 3.13 -7.13 25.85
N HIS A 18 3.50 -8.34 25.44
CA HIS A 18 3.23 -8.87 24.11
C HIS A 18 2.84 -10.34 24.21
N ALA A 19 1.64 -10.66 23.75
CA ALA A 19 1.14 -12.00 23.53
C ALA A 19 1.15 -12.26 22.02
N PRO A 20 2.11 -13.03 21.47
CA PRO A 20 2.26 -13.25 20.03
C PRO A 20 0.97 -13.74 19.38
N GLY A 21 0.56 -13.13 18.26
CA GLY A 21 -0.68 -13.44 17.57
C GLY A 21 -1.97 -12.98 18.27
N ILE A 22 -1.88 -12.35 19.43
CA ILE A 22 -3.03 -11.86 20.19
C ILE A 22 -2.98 -10.35 20.32
N GLU A 23 -2.05 -9.81 21.09
CA GLU A 23 -1.97 -8.37 21.33
C GLU A 23 -0.58 -7.88 21.75
N LEU A 24 -0.33 -6.59 21.49
CA LEU A 24 0.78 -5.81 22.03
C LEU A 24 0.20 -4.65 22.84
N VAL A 25 0.67 -4.49 24.08
CA VAL A 25 0.24 -3.43 24.99
C VAL A 25 1.38 -2.47 25.26
N MET A 26 1.09 -1.18 25.15
CA MET A 26 2.03 -0.09 25.42
C MET A 26 1.35 0.98 26.27
N GLU A 27 2.14 1.69 27.07
CA GLU A 27 1.68 2.82 27.90
C GLU A 27 2.49 4.08 27.60
N ALA A 28 1.85 5.24 27.75
CA ALA A 28 2.52 6.52 27.58
C ALA A 28 3.71 6.64 28.55
N PHE A 29 4.84 7.11 28.02
CA PHE A 29 6.04 7.33 28.80
C PHE A 29 6.05 8.77 29.34
N GLU A 30 5.86 8.96 30.64
CA GLU A 30 5.80 10.27 31.28
C GLU A 30 7.10 11.06 31.14
N GLY A 31 8.24 10.38 31.09
CA GLY A 31 9.56 10.97 30.87
C GLY A 31 9.91 11.22 29.41
N TYR A 32 8.93 11.22 28.48
CA TYR A 32 9.20 11.45 27.07
C TYR A 32 9.73 12.87 26.83
N TRP A 33 10.82 12.99 26.08
CA TRP A 33 11.57 14.22 25.83
C TRP A 33 10.87 15.27 24.95
N ARG A 34 9.72 14.91 24.34
CA ARG A 34 8.82 15.83 23.63
C ARG A 34 7.46 15.86 24.32
N LYS A 35 6.44 16.35 23.64
CA LYS A 35 5.07 16.38 24.13
C LYS A 35 4.57 14.98 24.43
N MET A 36 4.15 14.75 25.66
CA MET A 36 3.53 13.49 26.07
C MET A 36 2.24 13.23 25.28
N PRO A 37 1.98 12.00 24.83
CA PRO A 37 0.76 11.68 24.11
C PRO A 37 -0.49 11.79 25.03
N SER A 38 -1.61 12.20 24.43
CA SER A 38 -2.89 12.28 25.14
C SER A 38 -3.48 10.90 25.45
N VAL A 39 -3.29 9.94 24.56
CA VAL A 39 -3.68 8.55 24.76
C VAL A 39 -2.72 7.88 25.73
N LYS A 40 -3.24 7.38 26.85
CA LYS A 40 -2.41 6.82 27.95
C LYS A 40 -2.01 5.37 27.72
N ARG A 41 -2.84 4.61 27.03
CA ARG A 41 -2.61 3.18 26.77
C ARG A 41 -3.00 2.83 25.35
N LEU A 42 -2.12 2.09 24.67
CA LEU A 42 -2.36 1.54 23.35
C LEU A 42 -2.40 0.01 23.43
N VAL A 43 -3.41 -0.58 22.82
CA VAL A 43 -3.54 -2.04 22.69
C VAL A 43 -3.66 -2.36 21.20
N PHE A 44 -2.65 -2.98 20.63
CA PHE A 44 -2.66 -3.45 19.25
C PHE A 44 -3.12 -4.90 19.24
N LYS A 45 -4.35 -5.16 18.81
CA LYS A 45 -4.91 -6.51 18.67
C LYS A 45 -4.54 -7.10 17.31
N SER A 46 -4.07 -8.33 17.29
CA SER A 46 -3.77 -9.06 16.05
C SER A 46 -5.06 -9.72 15.53
N VAL A 47 -5.67 -9.12 14.51
CA VAL A 47 -6.91 -9.61 13.89
C VAL A 47 -6.66 -9.70 12.39
N PRO A 48 -6.31 -10.88 11.84
CA PRO A 48 -5.92 -11.02 10.43
C PRO A 48 -7.01 -10.62 9.44
N GLU A 49 -8.28 -10.97 9.73
CA GLU A 49 -9.38 -10.79 8.79
C GLU A 49 -9.93 -9.36 8.80
N ALA A 50 -9.95 -8.69 7.64
CA ALA A 50 -10.43 -7.32 7.48
C ALA A 50 -11.92 -7.17 7.85
N THR A 51 -12.75 -8.16 7.53
CA THR A 51 -14.17 -8.20 7.90
C THR A 51 -14.37 -8.21 9.41
N THR A 52 -13.57 -8.99 10.12
CA THR A 52 -13.60 -9.05 11.61
C THR A 52 -13.16 -7.71 12.19
N ARG A 53 -12.09 -7.08 11.68
CA ARG A 53 -11.65 -5.75 12.14
C ARG A 53 -12.74 -4.70 11.96
N ALA A 54 -13.42 -4.69 10.80
CA ALA A 54 -14.54 -3.77 10.55
C ALA A 54 -15.72 -4.01 11.48
N ALA A 55 -16.07 -5.28 11.76
CA ALA A 55 -17.13 -5.63 12.69
C ALA A 55 -16.81 -5.20 14.14
N MET A 56 -15.57 -5.39 14.59
CA MET A 56 -15.13 -4.94 15.92
C MET A 56 -15.21 -3.42 16.05
N LEU A 57 -14.83 -2.67 15.01
CA LEU A 57 -14.95 -1.22 15.00
C LEU A 57 -16.41 -0.77 15.11
N LYS A 58 -17.32 -1.38 14.34
CA LYS A 58 -18.76 -1.08 14.40
C LYS A 58 -19.38 -1.37 15.77
N ARG A 59 -18.89 -2.38 16.48
CA ARG A 59 -19.37 -2.72 17.84
C ARG A 59 -18.68 -1.92 18.95
N GLY A 60 -17.72 -1.06 18.62
CA GLY A 60 -16.95 -0.30 19.61
C GLY A 60 -15.97 -1.15 20.43
N GLU A 61 -15.61 -2.34 19.96
CA GLU A 61 -14.62 -3.21 20.61
C GLU A 61 -13.17 -2.75 20.35
N VAL A 62 -13.00 -1.90 19.33
CA VAL A 62 -11.76 -1.20 19.00
C VAL A 62 -12.07 0.23 18.56
N ASP A 63 -11.15 1.14 18.83
CA ASP A 63 -11.26 2.56 18.45
C ASP A 63 -10.79 2.82 17.04
N VAL A 64 -9.89 1.98 16.52
CA VAL A 64 -9.29 2.10 15.19
C VAL A 64 -9.18 0.73 14.55
N ALA A 65 -9.63 0.59 13.30
CA ALA A 65 -9.36 -0.56 12.45
C ALA A 65 -8.41 -0.12 11.32
N TYR A 66 -7.32 -0.84 11.15
CA TYR A 66 -6.26 -0.53 10.19
C TYR A 66 -6.27 -1.54 9.03
N LEU A 67 -5.84 -1.13 7.83
CA LEU A 67 -5.77 -1.96 6.62
C LEU A 67 -7.13 -2.65 6.30
N LEU A 68 -8.19 -1.84 6.20
CA LEU A 68 -9.46 -2.32 5.68
C LEU A 68 -9.39 -2.43 4.15
N ASP A 69 -9.95 -3.51 3.62
CA ASP A 69 -10.12 -3.70 2.18
C ASP A 69 -11.24 -2.79 1.64
N VAL A 70 -11.33 -2.66 0.32
CA VAL A 70 -12.28 -1.76 -0.35
C VAL A 70 -13.73 -1.98 0.08
N PRO A 71 -14.26 -3.22 0.17
CA PRO A 71 -15.63 -3.44 0.63
C PRO A 71 -15.88 -2.93 2.05
N GLN A 72 -14.98 -3.22 2.99
CA GLN A 72 -15.09 -2.76 4.38
C GLN A 72 -14.93 -1.24 4.50
N ALA A 73 -14.03 -0.64 3.72
CA ALA A 73 -13.88 0.80 3.66
C ALA A 73 -15.17 1.49 3.16
N GLN A 74 -15.86 0.91 2.17
CA GLN A 74 -17.15 1.41 1.71
C GLN A 74 -18.23 1.33 2.80
N GLU A 75 -18.29 0.24 3.54
CA GLU A 75 -19.23 0.09 4.65
C GLU A 75 -18.99 1.10 5.77
N VAL A 76 -17.72 1.29 6.17
CA VAL A 76 -17.32 2.32 7.16
C VAL A 76 -17.69 3.72 6.66
N LYS A 77 -17.47 4.02 5.38
CA LYS A 77 -17.83 5.33 4.80
C LYS A 77 -19.32 5.64 4.85
N ARG A 78 -20.19 4.62 4.82
CA ARG A 78 -21.66 4.76 4.89
C ARG A 78 -22.18 4.92 6.32
N ASP A 79 -21.39 4.56 7.32
CA ASP A 79 -21.77 4.68 8.73
C ASP A 79 -21.44 6.07 9.26
N PRO A 80 -22.46 6.89 9.64
CA PRO A 80 -22.25 8.26 10.09
C PRO A 80 -21.53 8.35 11.46
N THR A 81 -21.44 7.25 12.19
CA THR A 81 -20.75 7.19 13.50
C THR A 81 -19.26 6.91 13.36
N LEU A 82 -18.82 6.50 12.17
CA LEU A 82 -17.45 6.12 11.88
C LEU A 82 -16.78 7.13 10.93
N LYS A 83 -15.47 7.21 11.01
CA LYS A 83 -14.66 8.06 10.13
C LYS A 83 -13.67 7.20 9.35
N LEU A 84 -13.74 7.27 8.02
CA LEU A 84 -12.71 6.69 7.15
C LEU A 84 -11.59 7.71 6.92
N ALA A 85 -10.36 7.31 7.21
CA ALA A 85 -9.18 8.09 6.90
C ALA A 85 -8.27 7.31 5.94
N PHE A 86 -7.85 7.94 4.86
CA PHE A 86 -6.85 7.38 3.95
C PHE A 86 -5.46 7.87 4.38
N SER A 87 -4.57 6.92 4.71
CA SER A 87 -3.16 7.25 4.81
C SER A 87 -2.54 7.04 3.44
N GLY A 88 -2.33 8.13 2.71
CA GLY A 88 -1.90 8.05 1.33
C GLY A 88 -0.43 8.38 1.12
N GLY A 89 0.13 7.88 0.02
CA GLY A 89 1.28 8.48 -0.61
C GLY A 89 2.66 7.92 -0.30
N ILE A 90 2.77 6.88 0.52
CA ILE A 90 4.08 6.28 0.86
C ILE A 90 4.37 4.94 0.18
N ALA A 91 3.38 4.36 -0.50
CA ALA A 91 3.54 3.10 -1.21
C ALA A 91 3.25 3.27 -2.71
N ILE A 92 4.02 2.58 -3.54
CA ILE A 92 3.81 2.47 -4.98
C ILE A 92 3.61 1.00 -5.33
N PHE A 93 2.55 0.70 -6.06
CA PHE A 93 2.38 -0.58 -6.74
C PHE A 93 2.98 -0.45 -8.14
N PHE A 94 3.87 -1.33 -8.51
CA PHE A 94 4.53 -1.32 -9.79
C PHE A 94 4.69 -2.73 -10.35
N LEU A 95 4.83 -2.81 -11.68
CA LEU A 95 5.18 -4.04 -12.38
C LEU A 95 6.69 -4.05 -12.61
N ASP A 96 7.37 -5.09 -12.12
CA ASP A 96 8.79 -5.29 -12.34
C ASP A 96 9.03 -6.37 -13.40
N PHE A 97 9.96 -6.12 -14.31
CA PHE A 97 10.40 -7.07 -15.33
C PHE A 97 11.72 -7.69 -14.90
N LEU A 98 11.67 -8.71 -14.05
CA LEU A 98 12.84 -9.34 -13.42
C LEU A 98 13.85 -9.88 -14.43
N ASP A 99 13.38 -10.32 -15.61
CA ASP A 99 14.18 -10.89 -16.69
C ASP A 99 14.59 -9.88 -17.78
N GLN A 100 14.41 -8.59 -17.53
CA GLN A 100 14.74 -7.53 -18.51
C GLN A 100 16.23 -7.48 -18.92
N TRP A 101 17.09 -8.14 -18.16
CA TRP A 101 18.55 -8.23 -18.43
C TRP A 101 18.94 -9.51 -19.19
N ASP A 102 18.02 -10.48 -19.37
CA ASP A 102 18.25 -11.65 -20.21
C ASP A 102 17.94 -11.32 -21.67
N PRO A 103 18.94 -11.35 -22.58
CA PRO A 103 18.71 -11.06 -24.01
C PRO A 103 17.70 -12.01 -24.69
N LYS A 104 17.40 -13.16 -24.09
CA LYS A 104 16.41 -14.11 -24.60
C LYS A 104 14.99 -13.77 -24.16
N SER A 105 14.84 -12.91 -23.15
CA SER A 105 13.53 -12.49 -22.70
C SER A 105 12.93 -11.44 -23.62
N PRO A 106 11.64 -11.54 -23.97
CA PRO A 106 10.93 -10.45 -24.64
C PRO A 106 11.02 -9.12 -23.89
N CYS A 107 11.12 -9.16 -22.56
CA CYS A 107 11.20 -7.99 -21.71
C CYS A 107 12.58 -7.27 -21.77
N ALA A 108 13.59 -7.87 -22.41
CA ALA A 108 14.84 -7.18 -22.69
C ALA A 108 14.64 -6.01 -23.69
N ASP A 109 13.67 -6.13 -24.58
CA ASP A 109 13.33 -5.06 -25.51
C ASP A 109 12.56 -3.93 -24.81
N GLN A 110 13.09 -2.72 -24.88
CA GLN A 110 12.45 -1.54 -24.28
C GLN A 110 11.02 -1.31 -24.82
N ARG A 111 10.76 -1.62 -26.11
CA ARG A 111 9.44 -1.45 -26.72
C ARG A 111 8.40 -2.33 -26.06
N VAL A 112 8.77 -3.53 -25.63
CA VAL A 112 7.89 -4.45 -24.87
C VAL A 112 7.54 -3.85 -23.51
N ARG A 113 8.52 -3.31 -22.78
CA ARG A 113 8.28 -2.65 -21.48
C ARG A 113 7.43 -1.38 -21.61
N LEU A 114 7.64 -0.60 -22.68
CA LEU A 114 6.80 0.56 -23.00
C LEU A 114 5.38 0.14 -23.38
N ALA A 115 5.21 -0.94 -24.14
CA ALA A 115 3.90 -1.47 -24.48
C ALA A 115 3.09 -1.83 -23.24
N ALA A 116 3.71 -2.48 -22.24
CA ALA A 116 3.07 -2.76 -20.96
C ALA A 116 2.63 -1.47 -20.25
N ASN A 117 3.46 -0.41 -20.27
CA ASN A 117 3.10 0.88 -19.70
C ASN A 117 1.87 1.53 -20.37
N TYR A 118 1.74 1.45 -21.69
CA TYR A 118 0.60 1.98 -22.44
C TYR A 118 -0.65 1.09 -22.32
N ALA A 119 -0.49 -0.21 -22.03
CA ALA A 119 -1.60 -1.17 -21.91
C ALA A 119 -2.35 -1.08 -20.57
N ILE A 120 -1.78 -0.48 -19.54
CA ILE A 120 -2.37 -0.42 -18.20
C ILE A 120 -3.21 0.83 -18.01
N ASP A 121 -4.52 0.65 -17.85
CA ASP A 121 -5.43 1.73 -17.41
C ASP A 121 -5.29 1.95 -15.90
N ARG A 122 -4.36 2.83 -15.51
CA ARG A 122 -4.07 3.13 -14.10
C ARG A 122 -5.22 3.82 -13.39
N ARG A 123 -6.11 4.52 -14.11
CA ARG A 123 -7.28 5.17 -13.51
C ARG A 123 -8.36 4.14 -13.19
N ALA A 124 -8.69 3.27 -14.14
CA ALA A 124 -9.63 2.17 -13.90
C ALA A 124 -9.14 1.25 -12.78
N LEU A 125 -7.83 0.95 -12.74
CA LEU A 125 -7.22 0.16 -11.67
C LEU A 125 -7.36 0.86 -10.31
N SER A 126 -7.10 2.18 -10.23
CA SER A 126 -7.28 2.95 -9.01
C SER A 126 -8.74 2.92 -8.51
N GLU A 127 -9.70 3.07 -9.40
CA GLU A 127 -11.13 3.00 -9.04
C GLU A 127 -11.51 1.61 -8.53
N ALA A 128 -11.05 0.55 -9.21
CA ALA A 128 -11.39 -0.82 -8.83
C ALA A 128 -10.77 -1.24 -7.49
N GLU A 129 -9.49 -0.91 -7.27
CA GLU A 129 -8.73 -1.41 -6.12
C GLU A 129 -8.81 -0.50 -4.89
N THR A 130 -8.93 0.81 -5.09
CA THR A 130 -8.82 1.78 -3.98
C THR A 130 -9.94 2.81 -3.95
N LEU A 131 -11.02 2.63 -4.73
CA LEU A 131 -12.12 3.60 -4.86
C LEU A 131 -11.63 5.00 -5.27
N GLY A 132 -10.61 5.05 -6.12
CA GLY A 132 -10.00 6.31 -6.56
C GLY A 132 -9.08 6.98 -5.51
N ALA A 133 -8.82 6.32 -4.37
CA ALA A 133 -7.94 6.88 -3.33
C ALA A 133 -6.46 6.89 -3.75
N SER A 134 -6.02 5.92 -4.56
CA SER A 134 -4.68 5.93 -5.15
C SER A 134 -4.62 6.88 -6.35
N LYS A 135 -3.41 7.30 -6.70
CA LYS A 135 -3.17 8.17 -7.86
C LYS A 135 -2.18 7.51 -8.80
N PRO A 136 -2.41 7.55 -10.14
CA PRO A 136 -1.41 7.13 -11.10
C PRO A 136 -0.08 7.81 -10.85
N ALA A 137 1.01 7.02 -10.88
CA ALA A 137 2.37 7.51 -10.69
C ALA A 137 3.22 7.28 -11.93
N GLY A 138 4.08 8.23 -12.26
CA GLY A 138 5.06 8.12 -13.35
C GLY A 138 6.45 7.71 -12.88
N SER A 139 6.64 7.54 -11.56
CA SER A 139 7.90 7.20 -10.92
C SER A 139 7.70 6.23 -9.78
N LEU A 140 8.73 5.47 -9.43
CA LEU A 140 8.78 4.63 -8.24
C LEU A 140 8.87 5.45 -6.93
N VAL A 141 9.22 6.73 -7.02
CA VAL A 141 9.23 7.63 -5.87
C VAL A 141 7.88 8.32 -5.76
N PRO A 142 7.11 8.12 -4.66
CA PRO A 142 5.84 8.80 -4.47
C PRO A 142 5.99 10.32 -4.52
N ARG A 143 5.05 11.02 -5.15
CA ARG A 143 5.07 12.51 -5.26
C ARG A 143 5.03 13.23 -3.90
N ALA A 144 4.62 12.55 -2.84
CA ALA A 144 4.61 13.09 -1.48
C ALA A 144 5.99 13.16 -0.83
N PHE A 145 6.99 12.52 -1.42
CA PHE A 145 8.35 12.54 -0.89
C PHE A 145 9.09 13.79 -1.35
N GLU A 146 9.92 14.30 -0.46
CA GLU A 146 10.88 15.35 -0.79
C GLU A 146 11.79 14.86 -1.94
N PHE A 147 12.11 15.74 -2.88
CA PHE A 147 12.88 15.46 -4.10
C PHE A 147 12.22 14.51 -5.12
N ALA A 148 10.94 14.16 -4.97
CA ALA A 148 10.23 13.41 -6.00
C ALA A 148 10.15 14.23 -7.30
N LEU A 149 10.56 13.63 -8.41
CA LEU A 149 10.44 14.26 -9.72
C LEU A 149 8.97 14.27 -10.18
N PRO A 150 8.48 15.37 -10.80
CA PRO A 150 7.13 15.47 -11.31
C PRO A 150 6.93 14.75 -12.64
N ILE A 151 7.25 13.45 -12.67
CA ILE A 151 7.13 12.62 -13.88
C ILE A 151 5.66 12.22 -14.03
N GLU A 152 5.08 12.51 -15.21
CA GLU A 152 3.72 12.10 -15.52
C GLU A 152 3.67 10.61 -15.89
N PRO A 153 2.61 9.88 -15.47
CA PRO A 153 2.41 8.50 -15.86
C PRO A 153 2.15 8.38 -17.37
N TYR A 154 2.56 7.26 -17.96
CA TYR A 154 2.19 6.94 -19.32
C TYR A 154 0.66 6.92 -19.48
N PRO A 155 0.11 7.51 -20.55
CA PRO A 155 -1.32 7.44 -20.81
C PRO A 155 -1.73 6.01 -21.18
N PHE A 156 -3.00 5.68 -20.92
CA PHE A 156 -3.59 4.44 -21.39
C PHE A 156 -3.83 4.52 -22.90
N ASP A 157 -3.09 3.75 -23.68
CA ASP A 157 -3.20 3.68 -25.14
C ASP A 157 -2.93 2.26 -25.65
N PRO A 158 -3.98 1.40 -25.68
CA PRO A 158 -3.85 0.03 -26.14
C PRO A 158 -3.46 -0.10 -27.63
N LYS A 159 -3.74 0.91 -28.47
CA LYS A 159 -3.34 0.92 -29.86
C LYS A 159 -1.84 1.08 -29.97
N LYS A 160 -1.28 2.04 -29.24
CA LYS A 160 0.16 2.27 -29.15
C LYS A 160 0.89 1.06 -28.57
N ALA A 161 0.31 0.42 -27.53
CA ALA A 161 0.86 -0.81 -26.95
C ALA A 161 0.97 -1.94 -27.99
N LYS A 162 -0.10 -2.20 -28.77
CA LYS A 162 -0.10 -3.21 -29.84
C LYS A 162 0.92 -2.87 -30.94
N GLN A 163 1.04 -1.60 -31.33
CA GLN A 163 2.03 -1.13 -32.29
C GLN A 163 3.46 -1.45 -31.81
N LEU A 164 3.78 -1.10 -30.58
CA LEU A 164 5.11 -1.34 -30.00
C LEU A 164 5.46 -2.83 -29.92
N LEU A 165 4.47 -3.68 -29.57
CA LEU A 165 4.66 -5.14 -29.59
C LEU A 165 4.93 -5.65 -31.01
N ALA A 166 4.21 -5.17 -32.01
CA ALA A 166 4.42 -5.56 -33.41
C ALA A 166 5.82 -5.12 -33.89
N GLU A 167 6.23 -3.89 -33.59
CA GLU A 167 7.58 -3.37 -33.90
C GLU A 167 8.70 -4.17 -33.21
N ALA A 168 8.42 -4.74 -32.03
CA ALA A 168 9.33 -5.63 -31.31
C ALA A 168 9.30 -7.09 -31.78
N GLY A 169 8.51 -7.42 -32.85
CA GLY A 169 8.40 -8.77 -33.37
C GLY A 169 7.36 -9.66 -32.65
N HIS A 170 6.53 -9.08 -31.77
CA HIS A 170 5.56 -9.80 -30.94
C HIS A 170 4.10 -9.45 -31.28
N ALA A 171 3.76 -9.28 -32.58
CA ALA A 171 2.40 -8.94 -33.03
C ALA A 171 1.34 -9.96 -32.56
N GLY A 172 1.70 -11.25 -32.44
CA GLY A 172 0.85 -12.32 -31.93
C GLY A 172 0.83 -12.48 -30.41
N GLY A 173 1.55 -11.61 -29.69
CA GLY A 173 1.77 -11.76 -28.26
C GLY A 173 2.85 -12.78 -27.91
N PHE A 174 3.08 -12.96 -26.61
CA PHE A 174 3.99 -13.95 -26.05
C PHE A 174 3.55 -14.34 -24.65
N ARG A 175 4.07 -15.43 -24.13
CA ARG A 175 3.78 -15.89 -22.77
C ARG A 175 4.74 -15.27 -21.77
N LEU A 176 4.20 -14.67 -20.70
CA LEU A 176 4.94 -14.30 -19.50
C LEU A 176 4.47 -15.17 -18.32
N THR A 177 5.39 -15.43 -17.40
CA THR A 177 5.07 -16.05 -16.10
C THR A 177 5.33 -14.97 -15.04
N PHE A 178 4.33 -14.71 -14.20
CA PHE A 178 4.40 -13.77 -13.08
C PHE A 178 4.54 -14.53 -11.77
#